data_628866171ba55e07d9bef873be807800
#
_entry.id   628866171ba55e07d9bef873be807800
#
_cell.length_a   1.000
_cell.length_b   1.000
_cell.length_c   1.000
_cell.angle_alpha   90.00
_cell.angle_beta   90.00
_cell.angle_gamma   90.00
#
_symmetry.space_group_name_H-M   'P 1'
#
loop_
_entity.id
_entity.type
_entity.pdbx_description
1 polymer ?
#
loop_
_entity_poly.entity_id
_entity_poly.type
_entity_poly.pdbx_seq_one_letter_code
_entity_poly.pdbx_strand_id
1 'polypeptide(L)'
;MLPIVIFLILAFCGMLALFLLSPRYFSYMPERQIFSPWDTTLIVWIVILSLYVLVHDELYPVSEQFVCGITIWVFTFSLSSVVSFILFPSYKKEKWEVCEKNVDFITVLALVLVPFAVYKAVQHAYMIGSPEELFYTLRMQAIDPEENQLGFVKYFVYVVNVLLIIEVSRNKIRKWRLALVVVLCVLFFIATMAKITLFMYIFSSLYLLYEDKRISLRPIVIGMLFLISLIPVMYFLRGNSNEETNAELVGNLLLIYSIASVIAFGYVSPCSSAQWGETSLRFFYVILSFLGFDVDVPTTALQDFCDTPLPTNVYTALFPYYKDFGFTGIALFALLEGGIIGALYKSSKTGNNIAKYLYAYIFTLLMMQFVDEQIFQGLSSIIQMSILLLICHTKFSFNKNVERHGG
;
A
#
# COMPACT_ATOMS: atom_id res chain seq x y z
N MET A 1 -5.78 -5.56 -28.26
CA MET A 1 -4.88 -4.39 -28.46
C MET A 1 -5.62 -3.07 -28.61
N LEU A 2 -6.50 -2.88 -29.62
CA LEU A 2 -7.19 -1.60 -29.87
C LEU A 2 -7.84 -0.98 -28.60
N PRO A 3 -8.61 -1.70 -27.77
CA PRO A 3 -9.21 -1.13 -26.56
C PRO A 3 -8.18 -0.59 -25.55
N ILE A 4 -7.03 -1.27 -25.40
CA ILE A 4 -5.94 -0.82 -24.51
C ILE A 4 -5.31 0.48 -25.04
N VAL A 5 -5.07 0.55 -26.34
CA VAL A 5 -4.52 1.77 -26.97
C VAL A 5 -5.48 2.94 -26.79
N ILE A 6 -6.79 2.71 -26.97
CA ILE A 6 -7.81 3.74 -26.72
C ILE A 6 -7.79 4.18 -25.25
N PHE A 7 -7.74 3.23 -24.29
CA PHE A 7 -7.61 3.55 -22.87
C PHE A 7 -6.37 4.41 -22.59
N LEU A 8 -5.20 4.03 -23.11
CA LEU A 8 -3.95 4.79 -22.92
C LEU A 8 -4.05 6.22 -23.47
N ILE A 9 -4.66 6.39 -24.64
CA ILE A 9 -4.89 7.72 -25.22
C ILE A 9 -5.82 8.54 -24.32
N LEU A 10 -6.94 7.98 -23.87
CA LEU A 10 -7.90 8.67 -22.99
C LEU A 10 -7.28 9.00 -21.63
N ALA A 11 -6.52 8.09 -21.05
CA ALA A 11 -5.84 8.30 -19.77
C ALA A 11 -4.79 9.41 -19.89
N PHE A 12 -4.00 9.40 -20.95
CA PHE A 12 -3.01 10.45 -21.23
C PHE A 12 -3.68 11.80 -21.48
N CYS A 13 -4.75 11.86 -22.28
CA CYS A 13 -5.53 13.08 -22.49
C CYS A 13 -6.16 13.59 -21.21
N GLY A 14 -6.70 12.71 -20.35
CA GLY A 14 -7.23 13.04 -19.04
C GLY A 14 -6.17 13.64 -18.13
N MET A 15 -4.99 13.04 -18.07
CA MET A 15 -3.84 13.54 -17.33
C MET A 15 -3.38 14.92 -17.82
N LEU A 16 -3.32 15.10 -19.16
CA LEU A 16 -2.98 16.39 -19.77
C LEU A 16 -4.02 17.46 -19.46
N ALA A 17 -5.31 17.13 -19.54
CA ALA A 17 -6.40 18.04 -19.18
C ALA A 17 -6.32 18.49 -17.73
N LEU A 18 -6.12 17.58 -16.78
CA LEU A 18 -5.90 17.88 -15.37
C LEU A 18 -4.66 18.76 -15.17
N PHE A 19 -3.60 18.51 -15.96
CA PHE A 19 -2.41 19.36 -15.95
C PHE A 19 -2.69 20.81 -16.38
N LEU A 20 -3.41 20.99 -17.48
CA LEU A 20 -3.72 22.30 -18.02
C LEU A 20 -4.73 23.07 -17.16
N LEU A 21 -5.63 22.37 -16.51
CA LEU A 21 -6.66 22.95 -15.64
C LEU A 21 -6.14 23.26 -14.22
N SER A 22 -5.13 22.54 -13.75
CA SER A 22 -4.61 22.65 -12.38
C SER A 22 -4.24 24.06 -11.93
N PRO A 23 -3.56 24.94 -12.72
CA PRO A 23 -3.24 26.30 -12.31
C PRO A 23 -4.47 27.20 -12.12
N ARG A 24 -5.57 26.92 -12.82
CA ARG A 24 -6.79 27.76 -12.78
C ARG A 24 -7.72 27.37 -11.63
N TYR A 25 -7.81 26.08 -11.29
CA TYR A 25 -8.74 25.56 -10.29
C TYR A 25 -8.10 25.30 -8.93
N PHE A 26 -6.78 25.13 -8.89
CA PHE A 26 -6.01 24.83 -7.67
C PHE A 26 -5.09 26.00 -7.28
N SER A 27 -5.65 27.21 -7.23
CA SER A 27 -4.89 28.45 -6.92
C SER A 27 -4.13 28.43 -5.59
N TYR A 28 -4.47 27.50 -4.67
CA TYR A 28 -3.72 27.29 -3.43
C TYR A 28 -2.59 26.27 -3.55
N MET A 29 -2.41 25.67 -4.72
CA MET A 29 -1.28 24.80 -5.02
C MET A 29 -0.37 25.51 -6.00
N PRO A 30 0.66 26.22 -5.52
CA PRO A 30 1.58 26.97 -6.38
C PRO A 30 2.41 26.05 -7.28
N GLU A 31 2.47 24.76 -6.99
CA GLU A 31 3.24 23.78 -7.74
C GLU A 31 2.39 22.53 -8.03
N ARG A 32 2.53 21.99 -9.24
CA ARG A 32 1.91 20.71 -9.62
C ARG A 32 2.46 19.59 -8.75
N GLN A 33 1.56 18.81 -8.19
CA GLN A 33 1.91 17.68 -7.37
C GLN A 33 1.61 16.38 -8.12
N ILE A 34 2.68 15.77 -8.63
CA ILE A 34 2.64 14.52 -9.42
C ILE A 34 2.07 13.34 -8.61
N PHE A 35 2.13 13.40 -7.27
CA PHE A 35 1.67 12.35 -6.37
C PHE A 35 0.29 12.63 -5.76
N SER A 36 -0.57 13.34 -6.49
CA SER A 36 -1.99 13.39 -6.17
C SER A 36 -2.64 12.01 -6.38
N PRO A 37 -3.76 11.67 -5.71
CA PRO A 37 -4.37 10.35 -5.86
C PRO A 37 -4.79 10.06 -7.31
N TRP A 38 -5.31 11.05 -8.03
CA TRP A 38 -5.70 10.91 -9.44
C TRP A 38 -4.50 10.75 -10.37
N ASP A 39 -3.42 11.54 -10.19
CA ASP A 39 -2.22 11.39 -11.02
C ASP A 39 -1.51 10.07 -10.72
N THR A 40 -1.42 9.66 -9.46
CA THR A 40 -0.81 8.37 -9.06
C THR A 40 -1.53 7.21 -9.72
N THR A 41 -2.86 7.16 -9.63
CA THR A 41 -3.67 6.09 -10.24
C THR A 41 -3.49 6.07 -11.77
N LEU A 42 -3.57 7.23 -12.42
CA LEU A 42 -3.35 7.34 -13.87
C LEU A 42 -1.95 6.87 -14.28
N ILE A 43 -0.90 7.32 -13.58
CA ILE A 43 0.49 6.98 -13.89
C ILE A 43 0.73 5.47 -13.74
N VAL A 44 0.27 4.86 -12.66
CA VAL A 44 0.43 3.41 -12.41
C VAL A 44 -0.16 2.62 -13.59
N TRP A 45 -1.40 2.92 -13.96
CA TRP A 45 -2.06 2.15 -15.02
C TRP A 45 -1.53 2.46 -16.43
N ILE A 46 -1.10 3.70 -16.71
CA ILE A 46 -0.40 4.03 -17.95
C ILE A 46 0.90 3.23 -18.06
N VAL A 47 1.70 3.17 -16.99
CA VAL A 47 2.97 2.42 -16.97
C VAL A 47 2.73 0.93 -17.18
N ILE A 48 1.84 0.31 -16.41
CA ILE A 48 1.57 -1.13 -16.47
C ILE A 48 1.03 -1.54 -17.84
N LEU A 49 0.06 -0.81 -18.37
CA LEU A 49 -0.51 -1.14 -19.69
C LEU A 49 0.43 -0.81 -20.84
N SER A 50 1.31 0.19 -20.68
CA SER A 50 2.38 0.43 -21.66
C SER A 50 3.40 -0.70 -21.68
N LEU A 51 3.78 -1.23 -20.51
CA LEU A 51 4.63 -2.42 -20.42
C LEU A 51 3.97 -3.62 -21.10
N TYR A 52 2.67 -3.85 -20.86
CA TYR A 52 1.94 -4.92 -21.55
C TYR A 52 1.99 -4.77 -23.07
N VAL A 53 1.78 -3.54 -23.59
CA VAL A 53 1.84 -3.29 -25.05
C VAL A 53 3.21 -3.64 -25.64
N LEU A 54 4.30 -3.43 -24.87
CA LEU A 54 5.67 -3.73 -25.32
C LEU A 54 5.98 -5.23 -25.38
N VAL A 55 5.34 -6.06 -24.55
CA VAL A 55 5.63 -7.50 -24.42
C VAL A 55 4.42 -8.38 -24.75
N HIS A 56 3.38 -7.84 -25.37
CA HIS A 56 2.10 -8.55 -25.55
C HIS A 56 2.18 -9.82 -26.42
N ASP A 57 3.20 -9.91 -27.30
CA ASP A 57 3.40 -11.10 -28.15
C ASP A 57 3.81 -12.34 -27.36
N GLU A 58 4.35 -12.16 -26.15
CA GLU A 58 4.81 -13.22 -25.25
C GLU A 58 3.74 -13.62 -24.22
N LEU A 59 2.62 -12.86 -24.14
CA LEU A 59 1.61 -13.00 -23.11
C LEU A 59 0.23 -13.36 -23.69
N TYR A 60 -0.63 -13.92 -22.85
CA TYR A 60 -2.03 -14.09 -23.21
C TYR A 60 -2.74 -12.74 -23.38
N PRO A 61 -3.76 -12.68 -24.26
CA PRO A 61 -4.47 -11.44 -24.51
C PRO A 61 -5.23 -10.97 -23.26
N VAL A 62 -5.17 -9.67 -23.01
CA VAL A 62 -5.97 -9.03 -21.97
C VAL A 62 -7.44 -9.09 -22.33
N SER A 63 -8.29 -9.48 -21.40
CA SER A 63 -9.73 -9.60 -21.59
C SER A 63 -10.41 -8.22 -21.75
N GLU A 64 -11.51 -8.18 -22.52
CA GLU A 64 -12.33 -6.98 -22.66
C GLU A 64 -12.96 -6.56 -21.32
N GLN A 65 -13.28 -7.53 -20.47
CA GLN A 65 -13.79 -7.25 -19.13
C GLN A 65 -12.78 -6.49 -18.25
N PHE A 66 -11.48 -6.81 -18.39
CA PHE A 66 -10.45 -6.04 -17.69
C PHE A 66 -10.40 -4.60 -18.21
N VAL A 67 -10.38 -4.41 -19.56
CA VAL A 67 -10.30 -3.06 -20.14
C VAL A 67 -11.51 -2.21 -19.74
N CYS A 68 -12.70 -2.81 -19.72
CA CYS A 68 -13.91 -2.14 -19.23
C CYS A 68 -13.77 -1.79 -17.74
N GLY A 69 -13.39 -2.75 -16.91
CA GLY A 69 -13.21 -2.57 -15.46
C GLY A 69 -12.20 -1.48 -15.12
N ILE A 70 -11.01 -1.51 -15.75
CA ILE A 70 -9.98 -0.52 -15.49
C ILE A 70 -10.37 0.87 -15.97
N THR A 71 -11.12 0.97 -17.06
CA THR A 71 -11.65 2.25 -17.52
C THR A 71 -12.62 2.84 -16.49
N ILE A 72 -13.58 2.04 -16.03
CA ILE A 72 -14.51 2.46 -14.98
C ILE A 72 -13.73 2.88 -13.73
N TRP A 73 -12.79 2.07 -13.27
CA TRP A 73 -12.00 2.33 -12.07
C TRP A 73 -11.25 3.65 -12.16
N VAL A 74 -10.37 3.77 -13.16
CA VAL A 74 -9.46 4.91 -13.28
C VAL A 74 -10.21 6.23 -13.42
N PHE A 75 -11.24 6.29 -14.28
CA PHE A 75 -11.97 7.53 -14.49
C PHE A 75 -12.88 7.87 -13.32
N THR A 76 -13.58 6.90 -12.71
CA THR A 76 -14.45 7.15 -11.57
C THR A 76 -13.64 7.55 -10.34
N PHE A 77 -12.54 6.82 -10.04
CA PHE A 77 -11.65 7.12 -8.93
C PHE A 77 -11.01 8.51 -9.10
N SER A 78 -10.46 8.82 -10.27
CA SER A 78 -9.82 10.11 -10.52
C SER A 78 -10.82 11.26 -10.42
N LEU A 79 -12.01 11.12 -11.03
CA LEU A 79 -13.05 12.14 -10.98
C LEU A 79 -13.52 12.37 -9.54
N SER A 80 -13.86 11.32 -8.81
CA SER A 80 -14.34 11.43 -7.43
C SER A 80 -13.28 12.03 -6.51
N SER A 81 -12.01 11.68 -6.68
CA SER A 81 -10.94 12.24 -5.87
C SER A 81 -10.69 13.73 -6.16
N VAL A 82 -10.76 14.15 -7.43
CA VAL A 82 -10.69 15.58 -7.80
C VAL A 82 -11.87 16.36 -7.25
N VAL A 83 -13.10 15.85 -7.44
CA VAL A 83 -14.32 16.49 -6.95
C VAL A 83 -14.27 16.63 -5.42
N SER A 84 -13.92 15.56 -4.72
CA SER A 84 -13.78 15.59 -3.26
C SER A 84 -12.69 16.56 -2.81
N PHE A 85 -11.53 16.59 -3.48
CA PHE A 85 -10.48 17.55 -3.22
C PHE A 85 -10.96 19.01 -3.37
N ILE A 86 -11.79 19.31 -4.36
CA ILE A 86 -12.33 20.67 -4.57
C ILE A 86 -13.37 21.01 -3.51
N LEU A 87 -14.31 20.11 -3.27
CA LEU A 87 -15.49 20.37 -2.42
C LEU A 87 -15.19 20.25 -0.92
N PHE A 88 -14.17 19.46 -0.53
CA PHE A 88 -13.87 19.27 0.88
C PHE A 88 -13.41 20.57 1.54
N PRO A 89 -14.03 20.95 2.67
CA PRO A 89 -13.69 22.21 3.33
C PRO A 89 -12.25 22.22 3.84
N SER A 90 -11.56 23.35 3.66
CA SER A 90 -10.25 23.58 4.26
C SER A 90 -10.43 23.89 5.74
N TYR A 91 -10.21 22.94 6.61
CA TYR A 91 -10.21 23.20 8.06
C TYR A 91 -9.03 24.11 8.44
N LYS A 92 -9.25 24.99 9.43
CA LYS A 92 -8.17 25.81 9.99
C LYS A 92 -7.03 24.91 10.47
N LYS A 93 -5.80 25.35 10.22
CA LYS A 93 -4.55 24.66 10.61
C LYS A 93 -4.53 24.35 12.10
N GLU A 94 -5.02 23.21 12.49
CA GLU A 94 -4.61 22.61 13.76
C GLU A 94 -3.22 22.00 13.53
N LYS A 95 -2.20 22.66 14.06
CA LYS A 95 -0.85 22.10 14.04
C LYS A 95 -0.79 20.98 15.08
N TRP A 96 -0.97 19.76 14.62
CA TRP A 96 -0.67 18.59 15.41
C TRP A 96 0.85 18.50 15.59
N GLU A 97 1.30 18.63 16.83
CA GLU A 97 2.72 18.50 17.17
C GLU A 97 3.03 17.06 17.59
N VAL A 98 4.21 16.58 17.22
CA VAL A 98 4.69 15.24 17.62
C VAL A 98 4.94 15.22 19.12
N CYS A 99 4.30 14.29 19.83
CA CYS A 99 4.55 14.03 21.25
C CYS A 99 5.81 13.19 21.40
N GLU A 100 6.96 13.81 21.64
CA GLU A 100 8.25 13.13 21.74
C GLU A 100 8.25 12.00 22.77
N LYS A 101 7.57 12.16 23.92
CA LYS A 101 7.49 11.12 24.97
C LYS A 101 6.82 9.85 24.46
N ASN A 102 5.74 9.99 23.67
CA ASN A 102 5.03 8.84 23.13
C ASN A 102 5.87 8.16 22.04
N VAL A 103 6.52 8.96 21.16
CA VAL A 103 7.42 8.44 20.12
C VAL A 103 8.62 7.72 20.76
N ASP A 104 9.22 8.27 21.83
CA ASP A 104 10.33 7.64 22.55
C ASP A 104 9.89 6.31 23.19
N PHE A 105 8.75 6.29 23.87
CA PHE A 105 8.18 5.08 24.46
C PHE A 105 7.94 3.98 23.41
N ILE A 106 7.27 4.33 22.30
CA ILE A 106 6.97 3.40 21.21
C ILE A 106 8.27 2.91 20.55
N THR A 107 9.27 3.78 20.40
CA THR A 107 10.58 3.40 19.85
C THR A 107 11.30 2.39 20.74
N VAL A 108 11.31 2.61 22.05
CA VAL A 108 11.93 1.66 23.02
C VAL A 108 11.19 0.32 22.98
N LEU A 109 9.86 0.35 22.97
CA LEU A 109 9.02 -0.85 22.89
C LEU A 109 9.32 -1.64 21.59
N ALA A 110 9.42 -0.97 20.46
CA ALA A 110 9.76 -1.59 19.18
C ALA A 110 11.18 -2.16 19.18
N LEU A 111 12.16 -1.46 19.76
CA LEU A 111 13.55 -1.92 19.87
C LEU A 111 13.71 -3.18 20.73
N VAL A 112 12.81 -3.42 21.66
CA VAL A 112 12.82 -4.64 22.50
C VAL A 112 12.04 -5.77 21.84
N LEU A 113 10.81 -5.49 21.40
CA LEU A 113 9.88 -6.55 20.94
C LEU A 113 10.21 -7.06 19.53
N VAL A 114 10.61 -6.17 18.61
CA VAL A 114 10.86 -6.57 17.22
C VAL A 114 12.06 -7.52 17.11
N PRO A 115 13.26 -7.21 17.64
CA PRO A 115 14.39 -8.13 17.57
C PRO A 115 14.11 -9.47 18.26
N PHE A 116 13.39 -9.44 19.40
CA PHE A 116 13.01 -10.67 20.10
C PHE A 116 12.08 -11.56 19.28
N ALA A 117 11.05 -10.98 18.65
CA ALA A 117 10.14 -11.74 17.81
C ALA A 117 10.82 -12.26 16.53
N VAL A 118 11.71 -11.44 15.93
CA VAL A 118 12.51 -11.86 14.77
C VAL A 118 13.43 -13.02 15.15
N TYR A 119 14.10 -12.94 16.31
CA TYR A 119 14.92 -14.03 16.82
C TYR A 119 14.12 -15.33 16.96
N LYS A 120 12.91 -15.27 17.56
CA LYS A 120 12.04 -16.45 17.67
C LYS A 120 11.62 -17.01 16.30
N ALA A 121 11.24 -16.14 15.37
CA ALA A 121 10.86 -16.57 14.03
C ALA A 121 12.02 -17.26 13.31
N VAL A 122 13.23 -16.70 13.41
CA VAL A 122 14.45 -17.29 12.83
C VAL A 122 14.79 -18.62 13.50
N GLN A 123 14.74 -18.67 14.84
CA GLN A 123 14.99 -19.91 15.57
C GLN A 123 14.02 -21.02 15.17
N HIS A 124 12.74 -20.72 15.08
CA HIS A 124 11.72 -21.69 14.65
C HIS A 124 11.93 -22.13 13.20
N ALA A 125 12.29 -21.20 12.31
CA ALA A 125 12.60 -21.53 10.93
C ALA A 125 13.77 -22.53 10.79
N TYR A 126 14.81 -22.39 11.63
CA TYR A 126 15.91 -23.37 11.69
C TYR A 126 15.50 -24.73 12.27
N MET A 127 14.41 -24.82 13.05
CA MET A 127 13.93 -26.09 13.61
C MET A 127 13.12 -26.90 12.62
N ILE A 128 12.40 -26.25 11.69
CA ILE A 128 11.47 -26.89 10.76
C ILE A 128 12.00 -27.00 9.34
N GLY A 129 12.99 -26.17 8.96
CA GLY A 129 13.56 -26.13 7.60
C GLY A 129 15.06 -26.32 7.59
N SER A 130 15.63 -26.49 6.38
CA SER A 130 17.07 -26.49 6.20
C SER A 130 17.63 -25.05 6.29
N PRO A 131 18.90 -24.85 6.68
CA PRO A 131 19.53 -23.53 6.67
C PRO A 131 19.54 -22.85 5.29
N GLU A 132 19.54 -23.64 4.22
CA GLU A 132 19.53 -23.16 2.83
C GLU A 132 18.15 -22.59 2.44
N GLU A 133 17.08 -23.06 3.09
CA GLU A 133 15.70 -22.64 2.86
C GLU A 133 15.18 -21.63 3.89
N LEU A 134 16.08 -21.05 4.70
CA LEU A 134 15.69 -20.14 5.79
C LEU A 134 14.70 -19.05 5.36
N PHE A 135 14.99 -18.36 4.28
CA PHE A 135 14.12 -17.26 3.83
C PHE A 135 12.78 -17.74 3.25
N TYR A 136 12.76 -18.91 2.65
CA TYR A 136 11.52 -19.58 2.21
C TYR A 136 10.67 -19.94 3.43
N THR A 137 11.28 -20.61 4.41
CA THR A 137 10.59 -21.03 5.65
C THR A 137 10.06 -19.82 6.43
N LEU A 138 10.85 -18.73 6.57
CA LEU A 138 10.38 -17.49 7.17
C LEU A 138 9.17 -16.90 6.43
N ARG A 139 9.17 -16.98 5.11
CA ARG A 139 8.01 -16.52 4.32
C ARG A 139 6.78 -17.38 4.55
N MET A 140 6.92 -18.70 4.57
CA MET A 140 5.79 -19.61 4.79
C MET A 140 5.19 -19.41 6.18
N GLN A 141 6.00 -19.34 7.23
CA GLN A 141 5.55 -18.99 8.58
C GLN A 141 4.82 -17.65 8.66
N ALA A 142 5.28 -16.63 7.90
CA ALA A 142 4.64 -15.32 7.94
C ALA A 142 3.26 -15.31 7.26
N ILE A 143 2.99 -16.25 6.34
CA ILE A 143 1.71 -16.38 5.65
C ILE A 143 0.74 -17.23 6.46
N ASP A 144 1.22 -18.30 7.07
CA ASP A 144 0.39 -19.22 7.85
C ASP A 144 0.06 -18.59 9.23
N PRO A 145 -1.23 -18.37 9.53
CA PRO A 145 -1.64 -17.83 10.82
C PRO A 145 -1.28 -18.72 12.02
N GLU A 146 -1.26 -20.06 11.83
CA GLU A 146 -1.00 -21.03 12.90
C GLU A 146 0.50 -21.16 13.19
N GLU A 147 1.34 -21.07 12.17
CA GLU A 147 2.80 -21.17 12.30
C GLU A 147 3.48 -19.81 12.59
N ASN A 148 2.75 -18.70 12.57
CA ASN A 148 3.30 -17.36 12.68
C ASN A 148 3.90 -17.08 14.06
N GLN A 149 5.22 -17.20 14.18
CA GLN A 149 5.97 -16.96 15.42
C GLN A 149 6.07 -15.49 15.82
N LEU A 150 5.71 -14.56 14.93
CA LEU A 150 5.69 -13.13 15.28
C LEU A 150 4.54 -12.78 16.23
N GLY A 151 3.49 -13.63 16.31
CA GLY A 151 2.34 -13.38 17.16
C GLY A 151 1.76 -11.97 16.98
N PHE A 152 1.46 -11.27 18.09
CA PHE A 152 0.97 -9.91 18.02
C PHE A 152 2.02 -8.89 17.51
N VAL A 153 3.31 -9.22 17.56
CA VAL A 153 4.39 -8.34 17.05
C VAL A 153 4.32 -8.17 15.54
N LYS A 154 3.63 -9.06 14.82
CA LYS A 154 3.37 -8.85 13.37
C LYS A 154 2.74 -7.49 13.05
N TYR A 155 1.94 -6.94 13.97
CA TYR A 155 1.33 -5.62 13.82
C TYR A 155 2.31 -4.45 14.04
N PHE A 156 3.50 -4.71 14.59
CA PHE A 156 4.56 -3.70 14.72
C PHE A 156 5.13 -3.24 13.39
N VAL A 157 4.82 -3.91 12.29
CA VAL A 157 5.11 -3.41 10.95
C VAL A 157 4.57 -1.98 10.75
N TYR A 158 3.38 -1.70 11.25
CA TYR A 158 2.76 -0.37 11.19
C TYR A 158 3.39 0.60 12.19
N VAL A 159 3.77 0.11 13.38
CA VAL A 159 4.51 0.89 14.38
C VAL A 159 5.83 1.38 13.81
N VAL A 160 6.61 0.48 13.21
CA VAL A 160 7.90 0.80 12.59
C VAL A 160 7.73 1.78 11.41
N ASN A 161 6.67 1.63 10.61
CA ASN A 161 6.37 2.57 9.53
C ASN A 161 6.01 3.97 10.05
N VAL A 162 5.19 4.07 11.11
CA VAL A 162 4.88 5.37 11.75
C VAL A 162 6.14 6.04 12.30
N LEU A 163 7.01 5.28 12.97
CA LEU A 163 8.29 5.80 13.46
C LEU A 163 9.17 6.30 12.31
N LEU A 164 9.24 5.54 11.21
CA LEU A 164 9.99 5.94 10.01
C LEU A 164 9.44 7.23 9.40
N ILE A 165 8.12 7.31 9.21
CA ILE A 165 7.42 8.48 8.69
C ILE A 165 7.71 9.73 9.55
N ILE A 166 7.63 9.60 10.87
CA ILE A 166 7.89 10.70 11.80
C ILE A 166 9.36 11.14 11.72
N GLU A 167 10.32 10.21 11.78
CA GLU A 167 11.74 10.57 11.76
C GLU A 167 12.19 11.15 10.41
N VAL A 168 11.64 10.65 9.29
CA VAL A 168 11.89 11.21 7.93
C VAL A 168 11.31 12.61 7.79
N SER A 169 10.15 12.89 8.38
CA SER A 169 9.46 14.18 8.26
C SER A 169 10.01 15.27 9.18
N ARG A 170 10.95 14.97 10.08
CA ARG A 170 11.54 15.97 10.98
C ARG A 170 12.31 17.04 10.19
N ASN A 171 12.13 18.31 10.57
CA ASN A 171 12.92 19.42 10.00
C ASN A 171 14.43 19.20 10.17
N LYS A 172 14.84 18.67 11.33
CA LYS A 172 16.23 18.26 11.62
C LYS A 172 16.25 16.76 11.87
N ILE A 173 16.70 15.99 10.87
CA ILE A 173 16.79 14.54 10.95
C ILE A 173 17.77 14.13 12.05
N ARG A 174 17.33 13.29 12.97
CA ARG A 174 18.16 12.68 14.01
C ARG A 174 18.77 11.41 13.45
N LYS A 175 19.95 11.51 12.83
CA LYS A 175 20.59 10.42 12.05
C LYS A 175 20.65 9.08 12.79
N TRP A 176 21.00 9.08 14.08
CA TRP A 176 21.10 7.86 14.88
C TRP A 176 19.73 7.20 15.12
N ARG A 177 18.68 7.97 15.35
CA ARG A 177 17.31 7.43 15.51
C ARG A 177 16.78 6.90 14.20
N LEU A 178 16.97 7.63 13.11
CA LEU A 178 16.62 7.15 11.78
C LEU A 178 17.35 5.84 11.47
N ALA A 179 18.65 5.73 11.79
CA ALA A 179 19.39 4.49 11.60
C ALA A 179 18.81 3.32 12.40
N LEU A 180 18.43 3.53 13.67
CA LEU A 180 17.76 2.50 14.48
C LEU A 180 16.41 2.07 13.88
N VAL A 181 15.60 3.02 13.44
CA VAL A 181 14.31 2.70 12.80
C VAL A 181 14.51 1.96 11.48
N VAL A 182 15.50 2.33 10.67
CA VAL A 182 15.86 1.61 9.44
C VAL A 182 16.30 0.17 9.76
N VAL A 183 17.05 -0.05 10.82
CA VAL A 183 17.40 -1.41 11.27
C VAL A 183 16.16 -2.21 11.62
N LEU A 184 15.17 -1.61 12.33
CA LEU A 184 13.89 -2.27 12.61
C LEU A 184 13.12 -2.60 11.34
N CYS A 185 13.11 -1.70 10.33
CA CYS A 185 12.51 -1.96 9.02
C CYS A 185 13.15 -3.18 8.33
N VAL A 186 14.48 -3.26 8.34
CA VAL A 186 15.23 -4.39 7.76
C VAL A 186 14.93 -5.69 8.51
N LEU A 187 14.92 -5.68 9.84
CA LEU A 187 14.57 -6.85 10.65
C LEU A 187 13.16 -7.37 10.33
N PHE A 188 12.18 -6.47 10.25
CA PHE A 188 10.82 -6.85 9.88
C PHE A 188 10.73 -7.41 8.46
N PHE A 189 11.42 -6.80 7.53
CA PHE A 189 11.49 -7.29 6.16
C PHE A 189 12.06 -8.71 6.10
N ILE A 190 13.18 -8.96 6.78
CA ILE A 190 13.82 -10.30 6.86
C ILE A 190 12.83 -11.30 7.48
N ALA A 191 12.18 -10.96 8.60
CA ALA A 191 11.27 -11.86 9.30
C ALA A 191 10.02 -12.24 8.51
N THR A 192 9.56 -11.36 7.62
CA THR A 192 8.34 -11.60 6.85
C THR A 192 8.59 -11.96 5.40
N MET A 193 9.77 -11.62 4.88
CA MET A 193 10.10 -11.69 3.44
C MET A 193 8.98 -11.15 2.54
N ALA A 194 8.24 -10.16 3.04
CA ALA A 194 7.07 -9.58 2.38
C ALA A 194 7.47 -8.32 1.60
N LYS A 195 7.30 -8.37 0.28
CA LYS A 195 7.61 -7.24 -0.62
C LYS A 195 6.82 -5.98 -0.27
N ILE A 196 5.54 -6.14 0.12
CA ILE A 196 4.67 -5.02 0.50
C ILE A 196 5.23 -4.24 1.69
N THR A 197 5.86 -4.91 2.66
CA THR A 197 6.50 -4.28 3.82
C THR A 197 7.63 -3.34 3.38
N LEU A 198 8.48 -3.80 2.45
CA LEU A 198 9.57 -2.99 1.92
C LEU A 198 9.04 -1.80 1.11
N PHE A 199 8.05 -2.03 0.26
CA PHE A 199 7.42 -0.98 -0.54
C PHE A 199 6.77 0.08 0.35
N MET A 200 6.10 -0.33 1.43
CA MET A 200 5.49 0.57 2.40
C MET A 200 6.54 1.50 3.03
N TYR A 201 7.68 0.99 3.46
CA TYR A 201 8.74 1.80 4.05
C TYR A 201 9.38 2.78 3.05
N ILE A 202 9.63 2.32 1.83
CA ILE A 202 10.32 3.12 0.82
C ILE A 202 9.39 4.16 0.20
N PHE A 203 8.20 3.77 -0.28
CA PHE A 203 7.30 4.70 -0.94
C PHE A 203 6.77 5.79 -0.01
N SER A 204 6.40 5.44 1.23
CA SER A 204 5.95 6.45 2.19
C SER A 204 7.07 7.46 2.52
N SER A 205 8.32 6.99 2.65
CA SER A 205 9.47 7.86 2.90
C SER A 205 9.79 8.75 1.70
N LEU A 206 9.83 8.18 0.50
CA LEU A 206 10.09 8.94 -0.75
C LEU A 206 9.02 10.00 -1.00
N TYR A 207 7.75 9.65 -0.79
CA TYR A 207 6.66 10.63 -0.87
C TYR A 207 6.88 11.82 0.07
N LEU A 208 7.18 11.55 1.35
CA LEU A 208 7.38 12.61 2.36
C LEU A 208 8.60 13.47 2.06
N LEU A 209 9.72 12.87 1.66
CA LEU A 209 10.92 13.61 1.28
C LEU A 209 10.70 14.51 0.07
N TYR A 210 9.92 14.04 -0.89
CA TYR A 210 9.54 14.82 -2.06
C TYR A 210 8.58 15.95 -1.69
N GLU A 211 7.55 15.64 -0.89
CA GLU A 211 6.57 16.62 -0.42
C GLU A 211 7.21 17.75 0.38
N ASP A 212 8.20 17.41 1.21
CA ASP A 212 9.02 18.37 1.97
C ASP A 212 10.10 19.06 1.13
N LYS A 213 10.11 18.84 -0.20
CA LYS A 213 11.09 19.43 -1.16
C LYS A 213 12.56 19.11 -0.82
N ARG A 214 12.81 17.98 -0.15
CA ARG A 214 14.16 17.55 0.22
C ARG A 214 14.83 16.71 -0.88
N ILE A 215 14.02 16.09 -1.73
CA ILE A 215 14.49 15.35 -2.90
C ILE A 215 13.71 15.78 -4.15
N SER A 216 14.36 15.64 -5.29
CA SER A 216 13.71 15.82 -6.60
C SER A 216 13.05 14.51 -7.07
N LEU A 217 12.45 14.51 -8.25
CA LEU A 217 11.82 13.32 -8.83
C LEU A 217 12.82 12.22 -9.19
N ARG A 218 14.07 12.57 -9.55
CA ARG A 218 15.09 11.59 -9.97
C ARG A 218 15.39 10.49 -8.93
N PRO A 219 15.67 10.80 -7.65
CA PRO A 219 15.86 9.77 -6.61
C PRO A 219 14.64 8.86 -6.44
N ILE A 220 13.42 9.34 -6.68
CA ILE A 220 12.21 8.54 -6.60
C ILE A 220 12.19 7.50 -7.71
N VAL A 221 12.45 7.91 -8.96
CA VAL A 221 12.54 6.98 -10.09
C VAL A 221 13.65 5.94 -9.86
N ILE A 222 14.82 6.36 -9.37
CA ILE A 222 15.92 5.44 -9.01
C ILE A 222 15.49 4.48 -7.91
N GLY A 223 14.79 4.96 -6.88
CA GLY A 223 14.25 4.12 -5.80
C GLY A 223 13.23 3.10 -6.30
N MET A 224 12.38 3.48 -7.25
CA MET A 224 11.42 2.56 -7.89
C MET A 224 12.15 1.48 -8.70
N LEU A 225 13.14 1.86 -9.52
CA LEU A 225 13.95 0.90 -10.28
C LEU A 225 14.71 -0.06 -9.36
N PHE A 226 15.24 0.45 -8.25
CA PHE A 226 15.87 -0.38 -7.22
C PHE A 226 14.89 -1.39 -6.62
N LEU A 227 13.66 -0.97 -6.27
CA LEU A 227 12.64 -1.88 -5.74
C LEU A 227 12.26 -2.97 -6.75
N ILE A 228 12.14 -2.62 -8.02
CA ILE A 228 11.88 -3.57 -9.10
C ILE A 228 13.03 -4.58 -9.18
N SER A 229 14.29 -4.14 -9.09
CA SER A 229 15.46 -5.03 -9.14
C SER A 229 15.58 -5.97 -7.92
N LEU A 230 14.93 -5.64 -6.80
CA LEU A 230 14.90 -6.53 -5.62
C LEU A 230 13.93 -7.72 -5.79
N ILE A 231 12.97 -7.66 -6.72
CA ILE A 231 12.01 -8.75 -6.93
C ILE A 231 12.73 -10.06 -7.29
N PRO A 232 13.60 -10.11 -8.31
CA PRO A 232 14.39 -11.30 -8.60
C PRO A 232 15.30 -11.74 -7.44
N VAL A 233 15.97 -10.79 -6.79
CA VAL A 233 16.85 -11.10 -5.66
C VAL A 233 16.07 -11.82 -4.55
N MET A 234 14.88 -11.34 -4.21
CA MET A 234 14.02 -11.99 -3.22
C MET A 234 13.57 -13.38 -3.65
N TYR A 235 13.35 -13.59 -4.95
CA TYR A 235 13.00 -14.89 -5.50
C TYR A 235 14.14 -15.89 -5.31
N PHE A 236 15.37 -15.50 -5.66
CA PHE A 236 16.56 -16.34 -5.47
C PHE A 236 16.84 -16.63 -3.98
N LEU A 237 16.72 -15.63 -3.11
CA LEU A 237 16.92 -15.82 -1.67
C LEU A 237 15.94 -16.81 -1.04
N ARG A 238 14.79 -17.03 -1.65
CA ARG A 238 13.81 -18.02 -1.21
C ARG A 238 14.11 -19.46 -1.64
N GLY A 239 15.25 -19.72 -2.26
CA GLY A 239 15.66 -21.07 -2.67
C GLY A 239 14.91 -21.62 -3.90
N ASN A 240 14.14 -20.81 -4.61
CA ASN A 240 13.51 -21.20 -5.87
C ASN A 240 14.53 -21.23 -7.04
N SER A 241 15.74 -21.63 -6.75
CA SER A 241 16.82 -21.80 -7.75
C SER A 241 16.67 -23.14 -8.44
N ASN A 242 15.58 -23.34 -9.21
CA ASN A 242 15.59 -24.33 -10.25
C ASN A 242 16.58 -23.89 -11.32
N GLU A 243 17.29 -24.83 -11.92
CA GLU A 243 18.52 -24.77 -12.74
C GLU A 243 18.59 -23.71 -13.88
N GLU A 244 17.55 -22.91 -14.11
CA GLU A 244 17.50 -21.87 -15.13
C GLU A 244 17.82 -20.48 -14.55
N THR A 245 19.09 -20.26 -14.21
CA THR A 245 19.63 -18.97 -13.77
C THR A 245 19.92 -18.03 -14.96
N ASN A 246 18.92 -17.74 -15.80
CA ASN A 246 19.12 -16.97 -17.02
C ASN A 246 18.41 -15.62 -16.94
N ALA A 247 18.87 -14.66 -17.77
CA ALA A 247 18.22 -13.36 -17.98
C ALA A 247 16.72 -13.49 -18.31
N GLU A 248 16.32 -14.58 -18.96
CA GLU A 248 14.96 -14.96 -19.26
C GLU A 248 14.12 -15.18 -17.97
N LEU A 249 14.65 -15.89 -16.96
CA LEU A 249 13.97 -16.05 -15.68
C LEU A 249 13.75 -14.72 -14.96
N VAL A 250 14.74 -13.84 -14.98
CA VAL A 250 14.62 -12.49 -14.38
C VAL A 250 13.55 -11.68 -15.12
N GLY A 251 13.53 -11.73 -16.45
CA GLY A 251 12.51 -11.08 -17.28
C GLY A 251 11.11 -11.62 -16.94
N ASN A 252 10.96 -12.93 -16.91
CA ASN A 252 9.71 -13.60 -16.59
C ASN A 252 9.19 -13.23 -15.18
N LEU A 253 10.05 -13.16 -14.17
CA LEU A 253 9.67 -12.74 -12.82
C LEU A 253 9.16 -11.29 -12.78
N LEU A 254 9.80 -10.38 -13.49
CA LEU A 254 9.35 -8.99 -13.57
C LEU A 254 7.99 -8.88 -14.29
N LEU A 255 7.80 -9.66 -15.36
CA LEU A 255 6.53 -9.73 -16.08
C LEU A 255 5.41 -10.30 -15.22
N ILE A 256 5.64 -11.43 -14.52
CA ILE A 256 4.66 -12.04 -13.61
C ILE A 256 4.16 -11.00 -12.60
N TYR A 257 5.07 -10.33 -11.93
CA TYR A 257 4.70 -9.39 -10.87
C TYR A 257 4.13 -8.06 -11.36
N SER A 258 4.32 -7.70 -12.61
CA SER A 258 3.86 -6.42 -13.15
C SER A 258 2.62 -6.54 -14.03
N ILE A 259 2.50 -7.61 -14.80
CA ILE A 259 1.51 -7.70 -15.88
C ILE A 259 0.58 -8.91 -15.73
N ALA A 260 1.04 -10.01 -15.14
CA ALA A 260 0.24 -11.23 -15.03
C ALA A 260 -1.09 -11.01 -14.29
N SER A 261 -1.14 -10.10 -13.31
CA SER A 261 -2.37 -9.72 -12.61
C SER A 261 -3.45 -9.13 -13.52
N VAL A 262 -3.03 -8.43 -14.57
CA VAL A 262 -3.92 -7.85 -15.60
C VAL A 262 -4.58 -8.95 -16.42
N ILE A 263 -3.80 -9.98 -16.77
CA ILE A 263 -4.27 -11.15 -17.53
C ILE A 263 -5.15 -12.02 -16.63
N ALA A 264 -4.69 -12.26 -15.38
CA ALA A 264 -5.39 -13.07 -14.38
C ALA A 264 -6.81 -12.56 -14.11
N PHE A 265 -7.03 -11.25 -14.16
CA PHE A 265 -8.37 -10.68 -14.02
C PHE A 265 -9.36 -11.22 -15.06
N GLY A 266 -8.89 -11.62 -16.25
CA GLY A 266 -9.73 -12.22 -17.28
C GLY A 266 -10.39 -13.53 -16.90
N TYR A 267 -9.87 -14.24 -15.89
CA TYR A 267 -10.42 -15.50 -15.39
C TYR A 267 -11.41 -15.30 -14.23
N VAL A 268 -11.62 -14.07 -13.78
CA VAL A 268 -12.53 -13.77 -12.68
C VAL A 268 -13.97 -13.70 -13.20
N SER A 269 -14.87 -14.48 -12.58
CA SER A 269 -16.29 -14.40 -12.87
C SER A 269 -16.95 -13.30 -12.01
N PRO A 270 -17.81 -12.46 -12.61
CA PRO A 270 -18.51 -11.42 -11.85
C PRO A 270 -19.53 -12.01 -10.90
N CYS A 271 -19.75 -11.39 -9.74
CA CYS A 271 -20.73 -11.78 -8.73
C CYS A 271 -20.64 -13.28 -8.35
N SER A 272 -19.41 -13.80 -8.25
CA SER A 272 -19.16 -15.22 -8.00
C SER A 272 -18.83 -15.53 -6.53
N SER A 273 -18.87 -14.55 -5.63
CA SER A 273 -18.66 -14.75 -4.19
C SER A 273 -19.82 -15.52 -3.57
N ALA A 274 -19.52 -16.45 -2.66
CA ALA A 274 -20.50 -17.27 -1.97
C ALA A 274 -21.35 -16.43 -0.98
N GLN A 275 -20.75 -15.40 -0.40
CA GLN A 275 -21.41 -14.45 0.52
C GLN A 275 -21.34 -13.03 -0.03
N TRP A 276 -22.30 -12.19 0.36
CA TRP A 276 -22.37 -10.80 -0.07
C TRP A 276 -21.17 -9.99 0.42
N GLY A 277 -20.34 -9.50 -0.50
CA GLY A 277 -19.14 -8.74 -0.14
C GLY A 277 -18.04 -9.58 0.54
N GLU A 278 -18.02 -10.89 0.30
CA GLU A 278 -17.08 -11.84 0.90
C GLU A 278 -15.62 -11.37 0.82
N THR A 279 -15.23 -10.86 -0.33
CA THR A 279 -13.85 -10.48 -0.59
C THR A 279 -13.57 -9.03 -0.20
N SER A 280 -14.44 -8.10 -0.59
CA SER A 280 -14.25 -6.66 -0.38
C SER A 280 -14.62 -6.17 1.01
N LEU A 281 -15.61 -6.79 1.66
CA LEU A 281 -16.15 -6.37 2.96
C LEU A 281 -15.78 -7.28 4.13
N ARG A 282 -14.79 -8.16 3.96
CA ARG A 282 -14.34 -9.10 4.98
C ARG A 282 -14.07 -8.46 6.34
N PHE A 283 -13.52 -7.26 6.37
CA PHE A 283 -13.26 -6.52 7.60
C PHE A 283 -14.52 -6.32 8.45
N PHE A 284 -15.66 -6.07 7.81
CA PHE A 284 -16.94 -5.89 8.52
C PHE A 284 -17.46 -7.21 9.08
N TYR A 285 -17.26 -8.34 8.39
CA TYR A 285 -17.59 -9.67 8.91
C TYR A 285 -16.79 -9.98 10.18
N VAL A 286 -15.51 -9.65 10.20
CA VAL A 286 -14.66 -9.79 11.40
C VAL A 286 -15.20 -8.95 12.56
N ILE A 287 -15.63 -7.71 12.33
CA ILE A 287 -16.22 -6.86 13.37
C ILE A 287 -17.55 -7.44 13.87
N LEU A 288 -18.43 -7.86 12.98
CA LEU A 288 -19.73 -8.43 13.35
C LEU A 288 -19.56 -9.69 14.20
N SER A 289 -18.67 -10.60 13.79
CA SER A 289 -18.32 -11.79 14.58
C SER A 289 -17.75 -11.43 15.94
N PHE A 290 -16.86 -10.44 16.02
CA PHE A 290 -16.31 -9.96 17.30
C PHE A 290 -17.38 -9.36 18.23
N LEU A 291 -18.41 -8.72 17.67
CA LEU A 291 -19.55 -8.20 18.42
C LEU A 291 -20.57 -9.27 18.83
N GLY A 292 -20.33 -10.54 18.49
CA GLY A 292 -21.16 -11.67 18.89
C GLY A 292 -22.31 -11.99 17.92
N PHE A 293 -22.30 -11.41 16.72
CA PHE A 293 -23.25 -11.82 15.68
C PHE A 293 -22.81 -13.16 15.09
N ASP A 294 -23.78 -14.03 14.83
CA ASP A 294 -23.56 -15.34 14.19
C ASP A 294 -23.36 -15.14 12.68
N VAL A 295 -22.13 -14.81 12.30
CA VAL A 295 -21.72 -14.62 10.91
C VAL A 295 -20.46 -15.41 10.60
N ASP A 296 -20.46 -16.11 9.48
CA ASP A 296 -19.28 -16.81 8.99
C ASP A 296 -18.27 -15.78 8.44
N VAL A 297 -17.10 -15.68 9.09
CA VAL A 297 -16.02 -14.81 8.62
C VAL A 297 -15.34 -15.44 7.42
N PRO A 298 -15.36 -14.80 6.25
CA PRO A 298 -14.69 -15.32 5.07
C PRO A 298 -13.20 -15.56 5.33
N THR A 299 -12.70 -16.71 4.90
CA THR A 299 -11.27 -17.03 5.04
C THR A 299 -10.43 -16.11 4.17
N THR A 300 -9.27 -15.68 4.66
CA THR A 300 -8.24 -15.05 3.82
C THR A 300 -7.49 -16.14 3.06
N ALA A 301 -8.18 -16.85 2.19
CA ALA A 301 -7.48 -17.79 1.33
C ALA A 301 -6.57 -17.02 0.37
N LEU A 302 -5.36 -17.52 0.15
CA LEU A 302 -4.59 -17.16 -1.02
C LEU A 302 -5.50 -17.40 -2.24
N GLN A 303 -5.55 -16.47 -3.16
CA GLN A 303 -6.33 -16.66 -4.38
C GLN A 303 -5.80 -17.84 -5.16
N ASP A 304 -6.69 -18.51 -5.88
CA ASP A 304 -6.32 -19.64 -6.73
C ASP A 304 -5.31 -19.21 -7.79
N PHE A 305 -4.40 -20.13 -8.14
CA PHE A 305 -3.46 -19.88 -9.22
C PHE A 305 -4.16 -20.00 -10.57
N CYS A 306 -3.84 -19.08 -11.47
CA CYS A 306 -4.22 -19.18 -12.88
C CYS A 306 -2.99 -19.03 -13.79
N ASP A 307 -3.03 -19.66 -14.97
CA ASP A 307 -1.96 -19.60 -15.96
C ASP A 307 -2.05 -18.33 -16.81
N THR A 308 -0.94 -17.56 -16.90
CA THR A 308 -0.92 -16.23 -17.54
C THR A 308 0.36 -15.88 -18.32
N PRO A 309 0.98 -16.64 -19.13
CA PRO A 309 1.39 -18.05 -19.22
C PRO A 309 2.22 -18.57 -18.06
N LEU A 310 2.59 -17.73 -17.11
CA LEU A 310 3.25 -18.15 -15.87
C LEU A 310 2.21 -18.18 -14.74
N PRO A 311 2.23 -19.19 -13.85
CA PRO A 311 1.26 -19.30 -12.78
C PRO A 311 1.30 -18.06 -11.85
N THR A 312 0.14 -17.43 -11.67
CA THR A 312 -0.01 -16.32 -10.72
C THR A 312 -1.27 -16.47 -9.89
N ASN A 313 -1.20 -16.06 -8.63
CA ASN A 313 -2.35 -15.90 -7.74
C ASN A 313 -2.55 -14.43 -7.36
N VAL A 314 -1.97 -13.52 -8.15
CA VAL A 314 -2.06 -12.08 -7.96
C VAL A 314 -3.06 -11.51 -8.96
N TYR A 315 -4.02 -10.76 -8.43
CA TYR A 315 -5.06 -10.07 -9.20
C TYR A 315 -5.01 -8.58 -8.88
N THR A 316 -5.49 -7.75 -9.78
CA THR A 316 -5.46 -6.29 -9.62
C THR A 316 -6.39 -5.81 -8.51
N ALA A 317 -6.30 -4.52 -8.13
CA ALA A 317 -7.22 -3.89 -7.17
C ALA A 317 -8.70 -3.99 -7.56
N LEU A 318 -9.03 -4.31 -8.80
CA LEU A 318 -10.41 -4.49 -9.28
C LEU A 318 -11.03 -5.81 -8.81
N PHE A 319 -10.19 -6.81 -8.50
CA PHE A 319 -10.60 -8.19 -8.27
C PHE A 319 -11.71 -8.35 -7.23
N PRO A 320 -11.57 -7.86 -5.96
CA PRO A 320 -12.58 -8.09 -4.93
C PRO A 320 -13.93 -7.46 -5.29
N TYR A 321 -13.91 -6.30 -5.89
CA TYR A 321 -15.12 -5.57 -6.25
C TYR A 321 -15.86 -6.21 -7.41
N TYR A 322 -15.12 -6.72 -8.41
CA TYR A 322 -15.68 -7.41 -9.55
C TYR A 322 -16.22 -8.80 -9.17
N LYS A 323 -15.46 -9.54 -8.36
CA LYS A 323 -15.87 -10.85 -7.84
C LYS A 323 -17.16 -10.76 -7.01
N ASP A 324 -17.27 -9.73 -6.15
CA ASP A 324 -18.43 -9.57 -5.27
C ASP A 324 -19.64 -8.94 -5.99
N PHE A 325 -19.42 -7.92 -6.84
CA PHE A 325 -20.51 -7.06 -7.34
C PHE A 325 -20.42 -6.71 -8.84
N GLY A 326 -19.49 -7.32 -9.58
CA GLY A 326 -19.27 -7.03 -10.99
C GLY A 326 -18.83 -5.58 -11.25
N PHE A 327 -19.14 -5.04 -12.41
CA PHE A 327 -18.76 -3.67 -12.78
C PHE A 327 -19.38 -2.60 -11.88
N THR A 328 -20.56 -2.87 -11.31
CA THR A 328 -21.21 -1.96 -10.35
C THR A 328 -20.37 -1.82 -9.09
N GLY A 329 -19.77 -2.94 -8.61
CA GLY A 329 -18.83 -2.92 -7.50
C GLY A 329 -17.61 -2.07 -7.81
N ILE A 330 -16.99 -2.28 -8.98
CA ILE A 330 -15.84 -1.46 -9.39
C ILE A 330 -16.19 0.04 -9.37
N ALA A 331 -17.33 0.44 -9.94
CA ALA A 331 -17.74 1.84 -9.98
C ALA A 331 -18.01 2.41 -8.58
N LEU A 332 -18.72 1.67 -7.73
CA LEU A 332 -19.09 2.11 -6.38
C LEU A 332 -17.84 2.30 -5.50
N PHE A 333 -16.96 1.30 -5.48
CA PHE A 333 -15.76 1.38 -4.66
C PHE A 333 -14.73 2.39 -5.19
N ALA A 334 -14.60 2.54 -6.52
CA ALA A 334 -13.82 3.63 -7.11
C ALA A 334 -14.33 5.02 -6.68
N LEU A 335 -15.66 5.20 -6.64
CA LEU A 335 -16.28 6.44 -6.17
C LEU A 335 -15.99 6.70 -4.68
N LEU A 336 -16.16 5.68 -3.84
CA LEU A 336 -15.93 5.78 -2.39
C LEU A 336 -14.46 6.03 -2.06
N GLU A 337 -13.57 5.21 -2.58
CA GLU A 337 -12.13 5.34 -2.34
C GLU A 337 -11.58 6.67 -2.85
N GLY A 338 -11.89 6.99 -4.11
CA GLY A 338 -11.46 8.26 -4.69
C GLY A 338 -11.95 9.45 -3.88
N GLY A 339 -13.23 9.43 -3.44
CA GLY A 339 -13.81 10.48 -2.60
C GLY A 339 -13.10 10.63 -1.26
N ILE A 340 -12.91 9.53 -0.53
CA ILE A 340 -12.25 9.53 0.79
C ILE A 340 -10.80 9.96 0.67
N ILE A 341 -10.07 9.40 -0.29
CA ILE A 341 -8.63 9.68 -0.49
C ILE A 341 -8.42 11.11 -1.00
N GLY A 342 -9.32 11.62 -1.87
CA GLY A 342 -9.29 13.02 -2.32
C GLY A 342 -9.46 14.00 -1.17
N ALA A 343 -10.39 13.73 -0.23
CA ALA A 343 -10.60 14.52 0.98
C ALA A 343 -9.38 14.45 1.93
N LEU A 344 -8.82 13.25 2.12
CA LEU A 344 -7.59 13.05 2.91
C LEU A 344 -6.42 13.83 2.31
N TYR A 345 -6.26 13.76 0.99
CA TYR A 345 -5.22 14.51 0.26
C TYR A 345 -5.41 16.01 0.43
N LYS A 346 -6.64 16.54 0.35
CA LYS A 346 -6.93 17.95 0.66
C LYS A 346 -6.48 18.31 2.06
N SER A 347 -6.85 17.51 3.05
CA SER A 347 -6.47 17.71 4.45
C SER A 347 -4.94 17.73 4.62
N SER A 348 -4.20 16.85 3.92
CA SER A 348 -2.74 16.80 3.93
C SER A 348 -2.11 18.09 3.39
N LYS A 349 -2.73 18.75 2.41
CA LYS A 349 -2.26 20.01 1.81
C LYS A 349 -2.63 21.25 2.62
N THR A 350 -3.64 21.17 3.46
CA THR A 350 -4.06 22.29 4.31
C THR A 350 -3.32 22.37 5.65
N GLY A 351 -2.27 21.55 5.84
CA GLY A 351 -1.34 21.64 6.95
C GLY A 351 -1.64 20.68 8.11
N ASN A 352 -2.50 19.69 7.90
CA ASN A 352 -2.71 18.60 8.86
C ASN A 352 -1.60 17.53 8.69
N ASN A 353 -0.66 17.46 9.65
CA ASN A 353 0.45 16.52 9.59
C ASN A 353 0.00 15.05 9.67
N ILE A 354 -1.05 14.75 10.46
CA ILE A 354 -1.58 13.38 10.56
C ILE A 354 -2.13 12.94 9.21
N ALA A 355 -2.92 13.80 8.55
CA ALA A 355 -3.44 13.52 7.21
C ALA A 355 -2.30 13.35 6.19
N LYS A 356 -1.23 14.15 6.29
CA LYS A 356 -0.05 14.03 5.43
C LYS A 356 0.66 12.69 5.62
N TYR A 357 0.83 12.24 6.86
CA TYR A 357 1.49 10.97 7.18
C TYR A 357 0.61 9.77 6.80
N LEU A 358 -0.69 9.87 7.04
CA LEU A 358 -1.63 8.84 6.61
C LEU A 358 -1.68 8.74 5.08
N TYR A 359 -1.69 9.89 4.39
CA TYR A 359 -1.65 9.89 2.92
C TYR A 359 -0.33 9.30 2.38
N ALA A 360 0.80 9.50 3.04
CA ALA A 360 2.07 8.86 2.66
C ALA A 360 1.97 7.33 2.68
N TYR A 361 1.24 6.77 3.64
CA TYR A 361 0.93 5.34 3.67
C TYR A 361 -0.04 4.94 2.55
N ILE A 362 -1.15 5.67 2.39
CA ILE A 362 -2.13 5.43 1.31
C ILE A 362 -1.49 5.53 -0.07
N PHE A 363 -0.56 6.46 -0.27
CA PHE A 363 0.20 6.58 -1.52
C PHE A 363 0.90 5.27 -1.89
N THR A 364 1.47 4.54 -0.91
CA THR A 364 2.03 3.21 -1.18
C THR A 364 0.98 2.24 -1.68
N LEU A 365 -0.21 2.23 -1.07
CA LEU A 365 -1.31 1.35 -1.48
C LEU A 365 -1.79 1.68 -2.90
N LEU A 366 -1.87 2.97 -3.24
CA LEU A 366 -2.19 3.42 -4.60
C LEU A 366 -1.13 3.00 -5.62
N MET A 367 0.15 2.99 -5.24
CA MET A 367 1.22 2.50 -6.11
C MET A 367 1.12 0.99 -6.38
N MET A 368 0.43 0.23 -5.51
CA MET A 368 0.32 -1.24 -5.59
C MET A 368 -0.99 -1.73 -6.24
N GLN A 369 -1.81 -0.85 -6.80
CA GLN A 369 -3.12 -1.19 -7.41
C GLN A 369 -3.03 -2.28 -8.50
N PHE A 370 -1.89 -2.39 -9.17
CA PHE A 370 -1.69 -3.42 -10.20
C PHE A 370 -1.42 -4.81 -9.62
N VAL A 371 -1.12 -4.91 -8.32
CA VAL A 371 -0.86 -6.17 -7.64
C VAL A 371 -2.14 -6.68 -6.98
N ASP A 372 -2.75 -5.86 -6.11
CA ASP A 372 -3.90 -6.27 -5.30
C ASP A 372 -4.65 -5.05 -4.75
N GLU A 373 -5.87 -5.27 -4.25
CA GLU A 373 -6.62 -4.31 -3.48
C GLU A 373 -6.09 -4.28 -2.04
N GLN A 374 -5.64 -3.12 -1.59
CA GLN A 374 -5.00 -2.95 -0.29
C GLN A 374 -5.71 -1.92 0.61
N ILE A 375 -6.80 -1.29 0.15
CA ILE A 375 -7.49 -0.22 0.88
C ILE A 375 -8.64 -0.79 1.70
N PHE A 376 -9.63 -1.41 1.08
CA PHE A 376 -10.75 -2.03 1.80
C PHE A 376 -10.37 -3.36 2.44
N GLN A 377 -9.61 -4.21 1.78
CA GLN A 377 -9.07 -5.43 2.38
C GLN A 377 -8.07 -5.10 3.48
N GLY A 378 -7.30 -4.01 3.33
CA GLY A 378 -6.35 -3.49 4.30
C GLY A 378 -6.93 -2.48 5.29
N LEU A 379 -8.26 -2.33 5.43
CA LEU A 379 -8.89 -1.30 6.26
C LEU A 379 -8.42 -1.34 7.72
N SER A 380 -8.18 -2.54 8.27
CA SER A 380 -7.61 -2.70 9.60
C SER A 380 -6.23 -2.05 9.74
N SER A 381 -5.40 -2.12 8.72
CA SER A 381 -4.06 -1.51 8.71
C SER A 381 -4.13 0.02 8.65
N ILE A 382 -5.07 0.56 7.88
CA ILE A 382 -5.31 2.01 7.81
C ILE A 382 -5.80 2.55 9.15
N ILE A 383 -6.70 1.82 9.83
CA ILE A 383 -7.17 2.17 11.17
C ILE A 383 -6.02 2.11 12.18
N GLN A 384 -5.20 1.05 12.17
CA GLN A 384 -4.03 0.94 13.05
C GLN A 384 -3.04 2.09 12.82
N MET A 385 -2.71 2.41 11.56
CA MET A 385 -1.87 3.56 11.21
C MET A 385 -2.46 4.86 11.75
N SER A 386 -3.77 5.08 11.59
CA SER A 386 -4.46 6.28 12.06
C SER A 386 -4.39 6.41 13.58
N ILE A 387 -4.66 5.34 14.32
CA ILE A 387 -4.58 5.31 15.79
C ILE A 387 -3.15 5.58 16.26
N LEU A 388 -2.16 4.92 15.67
CA LEU A 388 -0.75 5.12 16.02
C LEU A 388 -0.29 6.56 15.75
N LEU A 389 -0.69 7.14 14.64
CA LEU A 389 -0.41 8.54 14.33
C LEU A 389 -1.06 9.48 15.34
N LEU A 390 -2.31 9.24 15.72
CA LEU A 390 -3.00 10.01 16.78
C LEU A 390 -2.26 9.90 18.11
N ILE A 391 -1.87 8.69 18.56
CA ILE A 391 -1.10 8.49 19.80
C ILE A 391 0.23 9.26 19.75
N CYS A 392 0.92 9.25 18.62
CA CYS A 392 2.18 9.97 18.47
C CYS A 392 2.03 11.51 18.46
N HIS A 393 0.82 12.03 18.24
CA HIS A 393 0.55 13.48 18.15
C HIS A 393 -0.33 14.02 19.28
N THR A 394 -0.91 13.18 20.17
CA THR A 394 -1.68 13.62 21.33
C THR A 394 -0.74 13.99 22.47
N LYS A 395 -0.83 15.22 22.92
CA LYS A 395 -0.28 15.60 24.22
C LYS A 395 -1.25 15.11 25.30
N PHE A 396 -0.91 14.06 26.05
CA PHE A 396 -1.55 13.78 27.31
C PHE A 396 -1.20 14.91 28.30
N SER A 397 -1.96 16.02 28.30
CA SER A 397 -1.90 16.98 29.38
C SER A 397 -2.64 16.38 30.59
N PHE A 398 -1.91 15.74 31.48
CA PHE A 398 -2.41 15.62 32.85
C PHE A 398 -2.59 17.04 33.34
N ASN A 399 -3.85 17.49 33.45
CA ASN A 399 -4.22 18.79 33.98
C ASN A 399 -3.62 18.93 35.40
N LYS A 400 -2.53 19.67 35.52
CA LYS A 400 -2.08 20.24 36.80
C LYS A 400 -3.01 21.38 37.26
N ASN A 401 -4.32 21.14 37.27
CA ASN A 401 -5.29 22.04 37.85
C ASN A 401 -5.68 21.57 39.26
N VAL A 402 -4.67 21.30 40.09
CA VAL A 402 -4.87 21.25 41.56
C VAL A 402 -3.72 22.00 42.19
N GLU A 403 -3.76 23.32 42.13
CA GLU A 403 -3.03 24.20 43.07
C GLU A 403 -3.25 25.64 42.61
N ARG A 404 -4.43 26.18 42.86
CA ARG A 404 -4.71 27.62 43.06
C ARG A 404 -6.10 27.83 43.68
N HIS A 405 -6.36 27.25 44.84
CA HIS A 405 -7.31 27.79 45.80
C HIS A 405 -6.78 27.46 47.19
N GLY A 406 -6.01 28.42 47.74
CA GLY A 406 -5.47 28.32 49.07
C GLY A 406 -4.51 29.50 49.29
N GLY A 407 -5.07 30.71 49.46
CA GLY A 407 -4.32 31.89 49.83
C GLY A 407 -5.25 33.06 50.00
#